data_83e5d01f7d76a4e9fb003630fc300df6
#
_entry.id   83e5d01f7d76a4e9fb003630fc300df6
#
_cell.length_a   1.000
_cell.length_b   1.000
_cell.length_c   1.000
_cell.angle_alpha   90.00
_cell.angle_beta   90.00
_cell.angle_gamma   90.00
#
_symmetry.space_group_name_H-M   'P 1'
#
loop_
_entity.id
_entity.type
_entity.pdbx_description
1 polymer ?
#
loop_
_entity_poly.entity_id
_entity_poly.type
_entity_poly.pdbx_seq_one_letter_code
_entity_poly.pdbx_strand_id
1 'polypeptide(L)'
;MASETFEAPAGAAQTPRAIDLPAPTAWPIILAFGLSLVFAGLVTSVSLSILGAICAVAGGVGWFFDVLPHEKRESVPVADGVPTVATSRPQVARVEWITHELHRARLPLEIYPISAGVKGGLAGSVAMAVLAVLYGIVSGKGMWYPINLLAAGLFPERWTIAQISVFHWNALIIATIIHLVGSSLVGLLYGAALPMFPRRPILLGGVIAPILWTGLIHSILEALDPVLNHRIDWLWFVISQIGFGIVAGIVVSRQERVRTWQYLPFAVRAGIEAPGVMDERNGENRQQ
;
A
#
# COMPACT_ATOMS: atom_id res chain seq x y z
N MET A 1 72.93 -7.19 -13.80
CA MET A 1 71.65 -7.00 -13.13
C MET A 1 70.76 -6.23 -14.10
N ALA A 2 69.96 -6.97 -14.84
CA ALA A 2 68.99 -6.40 -15.80
C ALA A 2 67.70 -6.15 -15.07
N SER A 3 67.23 -4.91 -15.09
CA SER A 3 65.91 -4.50 -14.58
C SER A 3 64.89 -4.84 -15.67
N GLU A 4 64.10 -5.88 -15.42
CA GLU A 4 62.89 -6.15 -16.20
C GLU A 4 61.85 -5.08 -15.88
N THR A 5 61.59 -4.21 -16.83
CA THR A 5 60.44 -3.34 -16.85
C THR A 5 59.21 -4.17 -17.19
N PHE A 6 58.34 -4.37 -16.21
CA PHE A 6 57.07 -5.02 -16.39
C PHE A 6 56.14 -4.01 -17.16
N GLU A 7 56.04 -4.23 -18.47
CA GLU A 7 55.03 -3.56 -19.30
C GLU A 7 53.66 -4.15 -18.98
N ALA A 8 52.79 -3.35 -18.36
CA ALA A 8 51.41 -3.69 -18.19
C ALA A 8 50.70 -3.78 -19.56
N PRO A 9 49.89 -4.80 -19.84
CA PRO A 9 49.21 -4.93 -21.13
C PRO A 9 48.24 -3.74 -21.33
N ALA A 10 48.54 -2.97 -22.36
CA ALA A 10 47.68 -1.88 -22.82
C ALA A 10 46.36 -2.44 -23.35
N GLY A 11 45.26 -1.90 -22.85
CA GLY A 11 43.99 -1.87 -23.57
C GLY A 11 43.06 -3.10 -23.39
N ALA A 12 42.72 -3.46 -22.18
CA ALA A 12 41.39 -4.01 -21.96
C ALA A 12 40.38 -2.84 -22.01
N ALA A 13 39.69 -2.69 -23.13
CA ALA A 13 38.58 -1.77 -23.23
C ALA A 13 37.58 -2.11 -22.09
N GLN A 14 37.56 -1.28 -21.06
CA GLN A 14 36.62 -1.41 -19.97
C GLN A 14 35.22 -1.24 -20.58
N THR A 15 34.47 -2.32 -20.68
CA THR A 15 33.06 -2.28 -21.01
C THR A 15 32.41 -1.28 -20.06
N PRO A 16 31.67 -0.28 -20.56
CA PRO A 16 31.05 0.70 -19.70
C PRO A 16 30.19 -0.01 -18.66
N ARG A 17 30.51 0.22 -17.41
CA ARG A 17 29.79 -0.37 -16.29
C ARG A 17 28.39 0.19 -16.32
N ALA A 18 27.40 -0.58 -16.71
CA ALA A 18 26.01 -0.21 -16.72
C ALA A 18 25.33 -0.68 -15.44
N ILE A 19 24.46 0.14 -14.88
CA ILE A 19 23.64 -0.20 -13.73
C ILE A 19 22.19 -0.22 -14.20
N ASP A 20 21.48 -1.29 -13.85
CA ASP A 20 20.06 -1.41 -14.11
C ASP A 20 19.29 -0.65 -13.05
N LEU A 21 18.66 0.46 -13.45
CA LEU A 21 17.80 1.30 -12.63
C LEU A 21 16.34 1.08 -12.99
N PRO A 22 15.38 1.32 -12.05
CA PRO A 22 13.98 1.38 -12.38
C PRO A 22 13.73 2.39 -13.51
N ALA A 23 12.98 2.01 -14.53
CA ALA A 23 12.66 2.91 -15.63
C ALA A 23 11.78 4.08 -15.14
N PRO A 24 12.02 5.31 -15.59
CA PRO A 24 11.19 6.44 -15.20
C PRO A 24 9.76 6.25 -15.69
N THR A 25 8.80 6.53 -14.82
CA THR A 25 7.38 6.40 -15.14
C THR A 25 6.58 7.61 -14.69
N ALA A 26 5.62 8.04 -15.49
CA ALA A 26 4.72 9.14 -15.18
C ALA A 26 3.41 8.69 -14.49
N TRP A 27 3.15 7.39 -14.40
CA TRP A 27 1.90 6.85 -13.90
C TRP A 27 1.55 7.27 -12.46
N PRO A 28 2.48 7.34 -11.51
CA PRO A 28 2.18 7.81 -10.16
C PRO A 28 1.66 9.27 -10.13
N ILE A 29 2.18 10.13 -11.01
CA ILE A 29 1.73 11.52 -11.13
C ILE A 29 0.32 11.56 -11.72
N ILE A 30 0.04 10.75 -12.75
CA ILE A 30 -1.30 10.65 -13.36
C ILE A 30 -2.30 10.13 -12.34
N LEU A 31 -1.94 9.12 -11.54
CA LEU A 31 -2.78 8.60 -10.46
C LEU A 31 -3.08 9.68 -9.41
N ALA A 32 -2.06 10.38 -8.94
CA ALA A 32 -2.22 11.44 -7.94
C ALA A 32 -3.09 12.59 -8.47
N PHE A 33 -2.88 12.99 -9.72
CA PHE A 33 -3.69 14.01 -10.39
C PHE A 33 -5.14 13.55 -10.54
N GLY A 34 -5.36 12.31 -10.97
CA GLY A 34 -6.69 11.72 -11.07
C GLY A 34 -7.44 11.72 -9.74
N LEU A 35 -6.79 11.31 -8.66
CA LEU A 35 -7.37 11.36 -7.32
C LEU A 35 -7.72 12.80 -6.90
N SER A 36 -6.84 13.75 -7.17
CA SER A 36 -7.10 15.17 -6.88
C SER A 36 -8.33 15.69 -7.63
N LEU A 37 -8.49 15.31 -8.91
CA LEU A 37 -9.67 15.66 -9.70
C LEU A 37 -10.94 15.00 -9.19
N VAL A 38 -10.88 13.75 -8.71
CA VAL A 38 -12.05 13.09 -8.08
C VAL A 38 -12.52 13.92 -6.90
N PHE A 39 -11.63 14.27 -5.97
CA PHE A 39 -11.99 15.05 -4.80
C PHE A 39 -12.46 16.47 -5.14
N ALA A 40 -11.80 17.14 -6.07
CA ALA A 40 -12.22 18.44 -6.56
C ALA A 40 -13.62 18.37 -7.21
N GLY A 41 -13.87 17.30 -7.96
CA GLY A 41 -15.16 17.09 -8.62
C GLY A 41 -16.31 16.82 -7.67
N LEU A 42 -16.07 16.21 -6.52
CA LEU A 42 -17.11 16.03 -5.48
C LEU A 42 -17.66 17.37 -4.99
N VAL A 43 -16.85 18.43 -5.00
CA VAL A 43 -17.25 19.77 -4.55
C VAL A 43 -17.74 20.66 -5.70
N THR A 44 -17.35 20.36 -6.94
CA THR A 44 -17.61 21.24 -8.10
C THR A 44 -18.59 20.65 -9.10
N SER A 45 -18.27 19.49 -9.68
CA SER A 45 -19.11 18.83 -10.68
C SER A 45 -18.82 17.35 -10.84
N VAL A 46 -19.87 16.56 -11.06
CA VAL A 46 -19.78 15.12 -11.29
C VAL A 46 -18.90 14.79 -12.51
N SER A 47 -18.94 15.61 -13.56
CA SER A 47 -18.13 15.41 -14.77
C SER A 47 -16.63 15.45 -14.45
N LEU A 48 -16.21 16.33 -13.54
CA LEU A 48 -14.82 16.43 -13.12
C LEU A 48 -14.42 15.20 -12.29
N SER A 49 -15.30 14.70 -11.42
CA SER A 49 -15.08 13.45 -10.68
C SER A 49 -14.94 12.25 -11.61
N ILE A 50 -15.77 12.15 -12.66
CA ILE A 50 -15.70 11.07 -13.64
C ILE A 50 -14.35 11.13 -14.40
N LEU A 51 -13.95 12.31 -14.86
CA LEU A 51 -12.65 12.50 -15.51
C LEU A 51 -11.50 12.12 -14.57
N GLY A 52 -11.57 12.55 -13.32
CA GLY A 52 -10.60 12.18 -12.29
C GLY A 52 -10.53 10.67 -12.06
N ALA A 53 -11.67 9.98 -11.99
CA ALA A 53 -11.73 8.54 -11.85
C ALA A 53 -11.10 7.81 -13.04
N ILE A 54 -11.34 8.27 -14.26
CA ILE A 54 -10.71 7.70 -15.47
C ILE A 54 -9.18 7.86 -15.38
N CYS A 55 -8.68 9.06 -15.04
CA CYS A 55 -7.25 9.31 -14.89
C CYS A 55 -6.64 8.46 -13.75
N ALA A 56 -7.33 8.33 -12.62
CA ALA A 56 -6.86 7.53 -11.50
C ALA A 56 -6.76 6.05 -11.85
N VAL A 57 -7.77 5.49 -12.53
CA VAL A 57 -7.75 4.10 -13.01
C VAL A 57 -6.63 3.90 -14.04
N ALA A 58 -6.51 4.79 -15.01
CA ALA A 58 -5.45 4.70 -16.02
C ALA A 58 -4.06 4.79 -15.39
N GLY A 59 -3.86 5.74 -14.47
CA GLY A 59 -2.60 5.89 -13.73
C GLY A 59 -2.27 4.68 -12.87
N GLY A 60 -3.26 4.12 -12.16
CA GLY A 60 -3.09 2.92 -11.35
C GLY A 60 -2.75 1.70 -12.18
N VAL A 61 -3.50 1.45 -13.25
CA VAL A 61 -3.27 0.32 -14.17
C VAL A 61 -1.91 0.44 -14.85
N GLY A 62 -1.57 1.63 -15.38
CA GLY A 62 -0.29 1.85 -16.03
C GLY A 62 0.89 1.63 -15.08
N TRP A 63 0.79 2.13 -13.84
CA TRP A 63 1.82 1.91 -12.83
C TRP A 63 1.96 0.43 -12.46
N PHE A 64 0.83 -0.27 -12.32
CA PHE A 64 0.83 -1.71 -12.04
C PHE A 64 1.54 -2.52 -13.13
N PHE A 65 1.33 -2.18 -14.40
CA PHE A 65 2.00 -2.83 -15.53
C PHE A 65 3.52 -2.57 -15.58
N ASP A 66 3.97 -1.40 -15.10
CA ASP A 66 5.41 -1.09 -15.05
C ASP A 66 6.12 -1.78 -13.88
N VAL A 67 5.39 -2.18 -12.82
CA VAL A 67 5.95 -2.77 -11.60
C VAL A 67 5.74 -4.27 -11.52
N LEU A 68 4.67 -4.82 -12.08
CA LEU A 68 4.29 -6.23 -11.97
C LEU A 68 4.11 -6.89 -13.36
N PRO A 69 4.47 -8.16 -13.50
CA PRO A 69 5.10 -9.06 -12.51
C PRO A 69 6.59 -8.77 -12.31
N HIS A 70 7.23 -8.06 -13.23
CA HIS A 70 8.64 -7.69 -13.20
C HIS A 70 8.76 -6.19 -13.41
N GLU A 71 9.50 -5.54 -12.52
CA GLU A 71 9.79 -4.13 -12.61
C GLU A 71 10.52 -3.81 -13.93
N LYS A 72 10.00 -2.84 -14.67
CA LYS A 72 10.63 -2.33 -15.89
C LYS A 72 11.91 -1.61 -15.53
N ARG A 73 13.04 -2.07 -16.05
CA ARG A 73 14.37 -1.51 -15.78
C ARG A 73 15.00 -0.94 -17.03
N GLU A 74 15.81 0.08 -16.84
CA GLU A 74 16.61 0.71 -17.88
C GLU A 74 18.07 0.63 -17.49
N SER A 75 18.92 0.16 -18.41
CA SER A 75 20.37 0.07 -18.22
C SER A 75 21.00 1.42 -18.48
N VAL A 76 21.48 2.07 -17.42
CA VAL A 76 22.12 3.39 -17.51
C VAL A 76 23.65 3.22 -17.41
N PRO A 77 24.41 3.73 -18.38
CA PRO A 77 25.87 3.70 -18.30
C PRO A 77 26.35 4.56 -17.13
N VAL A 78 27.18 3.98 -16.27
CA VAL A 78 27.83 4.73 -15.21
C VAL A 78 28.92 5.59 -15.83
N ALA A 79 28.78 6.90 -15.71
CA ALA A 79 29.86 7.82 -16.10
C ALA A 79 31.08 7.54 -15.21
N ASP A 80 32.20 7.14 -15.81
CA ASP A 80 33.49 6.89 -15.15
C ASP A 80 34.11 8.21 -14.65
N GLY A 81 33.39 8.92 -13.84
CA GLY A 81 33.78 10.23 -13.32
C GLY A 81 33.49 10.36 -11.83
N VAL A 82 33.78 9.30 -11.06
CA VAL A 82 33.87 9.49 -9.61
C VAL A 82 35.11 10.37 -9.37
N PRO A 83 34.94 11.65 -8.95
CA PRO A 83 36.10 12.44 -8.58
C PRO A 83 36.85 11.65 -7.51
N THR A 84 38.09 11.25 -7.81
CA THR A 84 38.97 10.68 -6.83
C THR A 84 39.15 11.72 -5.76
N VAL A 85 38.42 11.58 -4.66
CA VAL A 85 38.64 12.42 -3.48
C VAL A 85 40.04 12.03 -3.00
N ALA A 86 41.01 12.91 -3.28
CA ALA A 86 42.34 12.76 -2.76
C ALA A 86 42.26 12.91 -1.24
N THR A 87 42.09 11.78 -0.56
CA THR A 87 42.15 11.76 0.89
C THR A 87 43.63 11.83 1.28
N SER A 88 44.01 12.87 1.97
CA SER A 88 45.35 13.05 2.55
C SER A 88 45.68 12.02 3.65
N ARG A 89 44.84 11.02 3.83
CA ARG A 89 45.02 9.96 4.82
C ARG A 89 45.11 8.61 4.13
N PRO A 90 46.31 7.98 4.08
CA PRO A 90 46.49 6.65 3.48
C PRO A 90 46.00 5.52 4.41
N GLN A 91 45.09 5.79 5.31
CA GLN A 91 44.57 4.79 6.24
C GLN A 91 43.10 4.53 5.98
N VAL A 92 42.80 3.23 5.91
CA VAL A 92 41.50 2.58 5.91
C VAL A 92 40.47 3.42 6.62
N ALA A 93 39.38 3.73 5.95
CA ALA A 93 38.23 4.37 6.57
C ALA A 93 37.84 3.56 7.79
N ARG A 94 38.25 4.03 8.96
CA ARG A 94 37.80 3.47 10.23
C ARG A 94 36.31 3.79 10.28
N VAL A 95 35.48 2.77 10.19
CA VAL A 95 34.07 2.91 10.52
C VAL A 95 34.04 3.23 12.02
N GLU A 96 34.13 4.51 12.35
CA GLU A 96 33.82 4.94 13.71
C GLU A 96 32.35 4.58 13.92
N TRP A 97 32.14 3.63 14.82
CA TRP A 97 30.82 3.42 15.38
C TRP A 97 30.47 4.70 16.10
N ILE A 98 29.80 5.62 15.38
CA ILE A 98 29.20 6.79 15.99
C ILE A 98 28.16 6.23 16.96
N THR A 99 28.50 6.23 18.23
CA THR A 99 27.65 5.82 19.36
C THR A 99 26.45 6.75 19.56
N HIS A 100 26.30 7.79 18.76
CA HIS A 100 25.04 8.51 18.66
C HIS A 100 24.04 7.59 17.97
N GLU A 101 23.06 7.16 18.74
CA GLU A 101 21.91 6.38 18.34
C GLU A 101 21.37 6.91 17.00
N LEU A 102 21.91 6.38 15.89
CA LEU A 102 21.21 6.46 14.63
C LEU A 102 19.90 5.73 14.88
N HIS A 103 18.81 6.46 14.95
CA HIS A 103 17.46 5.91 14.91
C HIS A 103 17.28 5.21 13.56
N ARG A 104 18.00 4.11 13.37
CA ARG A 104 17.76 3.19 12.27
C ARG A 104 16.43 2.54 12.58
N ALA A 105 15.41 2.89 11.81
CA ALA A 105 14.19 2.12 11.81
C ALA A 105 14.57 0.64 11.62
N ARG A 106 14.50 -0.15 12.70
CA ARG A 106 14.77 -1.57 12.65
C ARG A 106 13.57 -2.19 11.95
N LEU A 107 13.71 -2.48 10.67
CA LEU A 107 12.71 -3.24 9.95
C LEU A 107 12.58 -4.62 10.61
N PRO A 108 11.37 -5.12 10.83
CA PRO A 108 11.16 -6.43 11.41
C PRO A 108 11.72 -7.52 10.47
N LEU A 109 12.19 -8.63 11.07
CA LEU A 109 12.74 -9.77 10.31
C LEU A 109 11.67 -10.45 9.47
N GLU A 110 10.43 -10.44 9.94
CA GLU A 110 9.28 -11.03 9.26
C GLU A 110 8.12 -10.02 9.24
N ILE A 111 7.46 -9.93 8.11
CA ILE A 111 6.31 -9.05 7.89
C ILE A 111 5.14 -9.84 7.29
N TYR A 112 3.93 -9.34 7.48
CA TYR A 112 2.79 -9.84 6.71
C TYR A 112 2.83 -9.29 5.29
N PRO A 113 2.53 -10.10 4.26
CA PRO A 113 2.46 -9.60 2.88
C PRO A 113 1.28 -8.64 2.73
N ILE A 114 1.37 -7.70 1.79
CA ILE A 114 0.29 -6.73 1.50
C ILE A 114 -1.01 -7.46 1.14
N SER A 115 -0.91 -8.60 0.46
CA SER A 115 -2.06 -9.44 0.11
C SER A 115 -2.83 -9.94 1.33
N ALA A 116 -2.18 -10.10 2.49
CA ALA A 116 -2.84 -10.43 3.74
C ALA A 116 -3.82 -9.32 4.18
N GLY A 117 -3.43 -8.06 3.98
CA GLY A 117 -4.30 -6.91 4.24
C GLY A 117 -5.52 -6.89 3.33
N VAL A 118 -5.35 -7.16 2.03
CA VAL A 118 -6.48 -7.24 1.08
C VAL A 118 -7.44 -8.36 1.44
N LYS A 119 -6.93 -9.57 1.74
CA LYS A 119 -7.76 -10.70 2.20
C LYS A 119 -8.49 -10.36 3.50
N GLY A 120 -7.79 -9.70 4.43
CA GLY A 120 -8.38 -9.20 5.68
C GLY A 120 -9.48 -8.19 5.42
N GLY A 121 -9.26 -7.23 4.53
CA GLY A 121 -10.24 -6.21 4.16
C GLY A 121 -11.51 -6.81 3.54
N LEU A 122 -11.36 -7.78 2.62
CA LEU A 122 -12.50 -8.49 2.04
C LEU A 122 -13.27 -9.32 3.08
N ALA A 123 -12.59 -10.00 3.99
CA ALA A 123 -13.26 -10.72 5.08
C ALA A 123 -13.96 -9.76 6.05
N GLY A 124 -13.30 -8.65 6.39
CA GLY A 124 -13.86 -7.59 7.23
C GLY A 124 -15.10 -6.95 6.62
N SER A 125 -15.15 -6.80 5.29
CA SER A 125 -16.31 -6.24 4.60
C SER A 125 -17.58 -7.06 4.83
N VAL A 126 -17.46 -8.37 4.87
CA VAL A 126 -18.61 -9.25 5.17
C VAL A 126 -19.13 -8.99 6.58
N ALA A 127 -18.22 -8.91 7.58
CA ALA A 127 -18.61 -8.61 8.96
C ALA A 127 -19.29 -7.24 9.08
N MET A 128 -18.75 -6.23 8.42
CA MET A 128 -19.32 -4.89 8.40
C MET A 128 -20.71 -4.88 7.76
N ALA A 129 -20.89 -5.56 6.62
CA ALA A 129 -22.19 -5.67 5.95
C ALA A 129 -23.25 -6.34 6.85
N VAL A 130 -22.88 -7.42 7.54
CA VAL A 130 -23.77 -8.11 8.48
C VAL A 130 -24.18 -7.17 9.62
N LEU A 131 -23.23 -6.46 10.21
CA LEU A 131 -23.54 -5.49 11.30
C LEU A 131 -24.38 -4.32 10.81
N ALA A 132 -24.17 -3.83 9.59
CA ALA A 132 -24.96 -2.77 9.01
C ALA A 132 -26.42 -3.22 8.77
N VAL A 133 -26.64 -4.43 8.24
CA VAL A 133 -27.98 -5.00 8.07
C VAL A 133 -28.65 -5.23 9.42
N LEU A 134 -27.91 -5.75 10.41
CA LEU A 134 -28.40 -5.94 11.78
C LEU A 134 -28.86 -4.60 12.39
N TYR A 135 -28.10 -3.54 12.21
CA TYR A 135 -28.51 -2.20 12.59
C TYR A 135 -29.85 -1.79 11.97
N GLY A 136 -30.01 -1.98 10.67
CA GLY A 136 -31.25 -1.66 9.97
C GLY A 136 -32.47 -2.35 10.57
N ILE A 137 -32.29 -3.63 10.96
CA ILE A 137 -33.34 -4.43 11.60
C ILE A 137 -33.62 -3.96 13.04
N VAL A 138 -32.58 -3.85 13.87
CA VAL A 138 -32.72 -3.52 15.30
C VAL A 138 -33.23 -2.10 15.50
N SER A 139 -32.81 -1.14 14.65
CA SER A 139 -33.28 0.25 14.72
C SER A 139 -34.70 0.46 14.18
N GLY A 140 -35.34 -0.58 13.62
CA GLY A 140 -36.66 -0.47 12.99
C GLY A 140 -36.68 0.30 11.66
N LYS A 141 -35.51 0.68 11.13
CA LYS A 141 -35.40 1.41 9.86
C LYS A 141 -35.50 0.52 8.63
N GLY A 142 -35.41 -0.82 8.82
CA GLY A 142 -35.44 -1.81 7.76
C GLY A 142 -34.06 -2.24 7.28
N MET A 143 -33.95 -3.49 6.82
CA MET A 143 -32.66 -4.08 6.40
C MET A 143 -32.03 -3.34 5.20
N TRP A 144 -32.81 -2.69 4.37
CA TRP A 144 -32.36 -1.98 3.18
C TRP A 144 -31.84 -0.56 3.48
N TYR A 145 -32.17 -0.03 4.67
CA TYR A 145 -31.78 1.33 5.05
C TYR A 145 -30.26 1.59 4.94
N PRO A 146 -29.35 0.79 5.54
CA PRO A 146 -27.92 1.07 5.47
C PRO A 146 -27.36 0.87 4.04
N ILE A 147 -27.93 -0.04 3.26
CA ILE A 147 -27.52 -0.30 1.87
C ILE A 147 -27.86 0.90 0.99
N ASN A 148 -29.12 1.38 1.09
CA ASN A 148 -29.57 2.54 0.33
C ASN A 148 -28.88 3.83 0.79
N LEU A 149 -28.56 3.95 2.09
CA LEU A 149 -27.83 5.09 2.62
C LEU A 149 -26.41 5.16 2.03
N LEU A 150 -25.73 4.02 1.89
CA LEU A 150 -24.42 3.95 1.26
C LEU A 150 -24.47 4.35 -0.22
N ALA A 151 -25.49 3.90 -0.95
CA ALA A 151 -25.72 4.30 -2.34
C ALA A 151 -26.07 5.78 -2.50
N ALA A 152 -26.81 6.34 -1.53
CA ALA A 152 -27.19 7.75 -1.51
C ALA A 152 -25.99 8.70 -1.39
N GLY A 153 -24.87 8.23 -0.84
CA GLY A 153 -23.62 9.00 -0.77
C GLY A 153 -23.06 9.42 -2.14
N LEU A 154 -23.44 8.71 -3.24
CA LEU A 154 -23.11 9.13 -4.61
C LEU A 154 -24.22 9.92 -5.30
N PHE A 155 -25.48 9.82 -4.81
CA PHE A 155 -26.66 10.43 -5.45
C PHE A 155 -27.60 11.03 -4.40
N PRO A 156 -27.18 12.05 -3.65
CA PRO A 156 -27.91 12.54 -2.47
C PRO A 156 -29.31 13.09 -2.76
N GLU A 157 -29.55 13.61 -3.97
CA GLU A 157 -30.80 14.31 -4.31
C GLU A 157 -31.99 13.39 -4.62
N ARG A 158 -31.77 12.07 -4.72
CA ARG A 158 -32.78 11.13 -5.25
C ARG A 158 -33.58 10.38 -4.18
N TRP A 159 -33.24 10.48 -2.92
CA TRP A 159 -33.78 9.59 -1.89
C TRP A 159 -34.54 10.33 -0.78
N THR A 160 -35.86 10.20 -0.79
CA THR A 160 -36.69 10.58 0.36
C THR A 160 -36.51 9.57 1.50
N ILE A 161 -36.83 9.96 2.73
CA ILE A 161 -36.74 9.10 3.92
C ILE A 161 -37.54 7.80 3.74
N ALA A 162 -38.70 7.86 3.11
CA ALA A 162 -39.54 6.71 2.82
C ALA A 162 -38.92 5.76 1.80
N GLN A 163 -38.18 6.27 0.83
CA GLN A 163 -37.55 5.46 -0.22
C GLN A 163 -36.28 4.74 0.28
N ILE A 164 -35.57 5.29 1.26
CA ILE A 164 -34.34 4.67 1.79
C ILE A 164 -34.63 3.33 2.49
N SER A 165 -35.82 3.10 3.00
CA SER A 165 -36.17 1.85 3.70
C SER A 165 -36.69 0.72 2.80
N VAL A 166 -36.93 1.02 1.51
CA VAL A 166 -37.47 0.06 0.52
C VAL A 166 -36.36 -0.52 -0.36
N PHE A 167 -36.56 -1.72 -0.86
CA PHE A 167 -35.60 -2.38 -1.77
C PHE A 167 -35.48 -1.68 -3.12
N HIS A 168 -34.22 -1.42 -3.52
CA HIS A 168 -33.89 -0.87 -4.83
C HIS A 168 -32.69 -1.60 -5.44
N TRP A 169 -32.87 -2.20 -6.60
CA TRP A 169 -31.81 -2.93 -7.30
C TRP A 169 -30.59 -2.04 -7.59
N ASN A 170 -30.81 -0.84 -8.09
CA ASN A 170 -29.73 0.08 -8.42
C ASN A 170 -28.90 0.45 -7.19
N ALA A 171 -29.57 0.69 -6.05
CA ALA A 171 -28.90 0.99 -4.80
C ALA A 171 -28.07 -0.19 -4.29
N LEU A 172 -28.61 -1.39 -4.38
CA LEU A 172 -27.89 -2.61 -4.00
C LEU A 172 -26.61 -2.78 -4.81
N ILE A 173 -26.68 -2.63 -6.14
CA ILE A 173 -25.51 -2.75 -7.01
C ILE A 173 -24.47 -1.68 -6.68
N ILE A 174 -24.89 -0.41 -6.58
CA ILE A 174 -24.00 0.71 -6.27
C ILE A 174 -23.38 0.54 -4.90
N ALA A 175 -24.17 0.26 -3.86
CA ALA A 175 -23.67 0.02 -2.51
C ALA A 175 -22.68 -1.14 -2.45
N THR A 176 -22.95 -2.23 -3.17
CA THR A 176 -22.05 -3.38 -3.23
C THR A 176 -20.71 -3.00 -3.86
N ILE A 177 -20.74 -2.27 -4.96
CA ILE A 177 -19.50 -1.80 -5.63
C ILE A 177 -18.70 -0.88 -4.69
N ILE A 178 -19.35 0.13 -4.10
CA ILE A 178 -18.70 1.06 -3.17
C ILE A 178 -18.10 0.29 -1.99
N HIS A 179 -18.88 -0.65 -1.43
CA HIS A 179 -18.46 -1.42 -0.27
C HIS A 179 -17.24 -2.31 -0.57
N LEU A 180 -17.27 -3.04 -1.67
CA LEU A 180 -16.16 -3.93 -2.07
C LEU A 180 -14.91 -3.15 -2.46
N VAL A 181 -15.06 -2.08 -3.26
CA VAL A 181 -13.92 -1.24 -3.66
C VAL A 181 -13.33 -0.54 -2.45
N GLY A 182 -14.16 0.09 -1.61
CA GLY A 182 -13.72 0.75 -0.39
C GLY A 182 -13.02 -0.21 0.57
N SER A 183 -13.60 -1.38 0.80
CA SER A 183 -13.02 -2.41 1.68
C SER A 183 -11.70 -2.97 1.13
N SER A 184 -11.57 -3.11 -0.19
CA SER A 184 -10.33 -3.54 -0.82
C SER A 184 -9.23 -2.49 -0.67
N LEU A 185 -9.57 -1.21 -0.87
CA LEU A 185 -8.64 -0.10 -0.68
C LEU A 185 -8.20 0.03 0.79
N VAL A 186 -9.13 -0.05 1.73
CA VAL A 186 -8.81 -0.06 3.17
C VAL A 186 -7.95 -1.26 3.53
N GLY A 187 -8.26 -2.44 2.98
CA GLY A 187 -7.45 -3.65 3.15
C GLY A 187 -6.04 -3.50 2.58
N LEU A 188 -5.89 -2.86 1.42
CA LEU A 188 -4.60 -2.56 0.82
C LEU A 188 -3.78 -1.60 1.69
N LEU A 189 -4.39 -0.51 2.15
CA LEU A 189 -3.74 0.45 3.06
C LEU A 189 -3.35 -0.21 4.39
N TYR A 190 -4.21 -1.05 4.91
CA TYR A 190 -3.92 -1.85 6.10
C TYR A 190 -2.72 -2.77 5.87
N GLY A 191 -2.69 -3.49 4.74
CA GLY A 191 -1.56 -4.34 4.35
C GLY A 191 -0.26 -3.55 4.23
N ALA A 192 -0.30 -2.36 3.64
CA ALA A 192 0.86 -1.47 3.53
C ALA A 192 1.34 -0.93 4.89
N ALA A 193 0.44 -0.74 5.85
CA ALA A 193 0.77 -0.27 7.19
C ALA A 193 1.30 -1.38 8.13
N LEU A 194 1.02 -2.66 7.85
CA LEU A 194 1.41 -3.79 8.70
C LEU A 194 2.91 -3.87 9.02
N PRO A 195 3.85 -3.60 8.09
CA PRO A 195 5.28 -3.60 8.40
C PRO A 195 5.67 -2.60 9.49
N MET A 196 4.91 -1.52 9.64
CA MET A 196 5.15 -0.50 10.67
C MET A 196 4.70 -0.98 12.07
N PHE A 197 3.74 -1.92 12.14
CA PHE A 197 3.12 -2.43 13.37
C PHE A 197 3.05 -3.96 13.41
N PRO A 198 4.17 -4.67 13.29
CA PRO A 198 4.19 -6.12 13.06
C PRO A 198 3.69 -6.95 14.25
N ARG A 199 3.65 -6.38 15.44
CA ARG A 199 3.36 -7.12 16.68
C ARG A 199 1.88 -7.18 17.06
N ARG A 200 1.06 -6.23 16.58
CA ARG A 200 -0.34 -6.07 17.03
C ARG A 200 -1.28 -5.74 15.87
N PRO A 201 -1.42 -6.64 14.88
CA PRO A 201 -2.26 -6.35 13.71
C PRO A 201 -3.73 -6.16 14.08
N ILE A 202 -4.27 -6.92 15.04
CA ILE A 202 -5.67 -6.80 15.47
C ILE A 202 -5.91 -5.43 16.14
N LEU A 203 -5.00 -4.95 16.98
CA LEU A 203 -5.14 -3.65 17.62
C LEU A 203 -5.13 -2.52 16.60
N LEU A 204 -4.20 -2.57 15.64
CA LEU A 204 -4.10 -1.56 14.59
C LEU A 204 -5.35 -1.56 13.70
N GLY A 205 -5.69 -2.71 13.13
CA GLY A 205 -6.83 -2.84 12.22
C GLY A 205 -8.18 -2.82 12.90
N GLY A 206 -8.27 -3.34 14.13
CA GLY A 206 -9.52 -3.50 14.85
C GLY A 206 -9.96 -2.31 15.71
N VAL A 207 -9.03 -1.44 16.09
CA VAL A 207 -9.34 -0.32 16.99
C VAL A 207 -8.82 1.01 16.43
N ILE A 208 -7.52 1.11 16.17
CA ILE A 208 -6.91 2.40 15.81
C ILE A 208 -7.39 2.89 14.45
N ALA A 209 -7.29 2.05 13.43
CA ALA A 209 -7.68 2.43 12.08
C ALA A 209 -9.18 2.76 11.96
N PRO A 210 -10.13 2.00 12.54
CA PRO A 210 -11.53 2.36 12.56
C PRO A 210 -11.84 3.70 13.21
N ILE A 211 -11.21 4.04 14.32
CA ILE A 211 -11.42 5.32 15.00
C ILE A 211 -10.95 6.48 14.12
N LEU A 212 -9.73 6.37 13.57
CA LEU A 212 -9.18 7.40 12.69
C LEU A 212 -10.02 7.55 11.41
N TRP A 213 -10.42 6.44 10.81
CA TRP A 213 -11.26 6.42 9.62
C TRP A 213 -12.63 7.05 9.86
N THR A 214 -13.27 6.69 10.98
CA THR A 214 -14.58 7.27 11.35
C THR A 214 -14.48 8.77 11.53
N GLY A 215 -13.45 9.26 12.24
CA GLY A 215 -13.22 10.69 12.41
C GLY A 215 -13.01 11.41 11.09
N LEU A 216 -12.23 10.82 10.18
CA LEU A 216 -12.00 11.37 8.85
C LEU A 216 -13.29 11.43 8.02
N ILE A 217 -14.07 10.36 7.97
CA ILE A 217 -15.32 10.31 7.21
C ILE A 217 -16.35 11.27 7.78
N HIS A 218 -16.47 11.35 9.11
CA HIS A 218 -17.36 12.33 9.77
C HIS A 218 -17.01 13.76 9.34
N SER A 219 -15.72 14.12 9.39
CA SER A 219 -15.28 15.47 9.03
C SER A 219 -15.49 15.78 7.54
N ILE A 220 -15.27 14.80 6.67
CA ILE A 220 -15.48 14.95 5.22
C ILE A 220 -16.99 15.12 4.93
N LEU A 221 -17.84 14.28 5.51
CA LEU A 221 -19.28 14.35 5.27
C LEU A 221 -19.89 15.61 5.85
N GLU A 222 -19.41 16.12 6.99
CA GLU A 222 -19.84 17.40 7.54
C GLU A 222 -19.64 18.54 6.53
N ALA A 223 -18.54 18.50 5.79
CA ALA A 223 -18.20 19.51 4.79
C ALA A 223 -18.89 19.32 3.43
N LEU A 224 -19.06 18.06 2.98
CA LEU A 224 -19.54 17.75 1.63
C LEU A 224 -21.04 17.48 1.57
N ASP A 225 -21.59 16.76 2.53
CA ASP A 225 -23.00 16.38 2.59
C ASP A 225 -23.50 16.32 4.04
N PRO A 226 -23.81 17.48 4.63
CA PRO A 226 -24.33 17.55 6.00
C PRO A 226 -25.62 16.75 6.19
N VAL A 227 -26.44 16.63 5.14
CA VAL A 227 -27.72 15.88 5.20
C VAL A 227 -27.47 14.40 5.38
N LEU A 228 -26.52 13.85 4.62
CA LEU A 228 -26.10 12.46 4.76
C LEU A 228 -25.44 12.24 6.13
N ASN A 229 -24.59 13.17 6.56
CA ASN A 229 -23.92 13.12 7.85
C ASN A 229 -24.92 12.96 9.02
N HIS A 230 -26.01 13.71 9.02
CA HIS A 230 -27.07 13.60 10.03
C HIS A 230 -27.91 12.32 9.94
N ARG A 231 -27.94 11.62 8.82
CA ARG A 231 -28.66 10.35 8.64
C ARG A 231 -27.89 9.14 9.14
N ILE A 232 -26.58 9.26 9.26
CA ILE A 232 -25.71 8.19 9.74
C ILE A 232 -25.81 8.11 11.26
N ASP A 233 -26.03 6.91 11.76
CA ASP A 233 -25.85 6.62 13.19
C ASP A 233 -24.38 6.32 13.44
N TRP A 234 -23.66 7.31 13.93
CA TRP A 234 -22.22 7.25 14.12
C TRP A 234 -21.77 6.20 15.12
N LEU A 235 -22.62 5.91 16.14
CA LEU A 235 -22.30 4.84 17.10
C LEU A 235 -22.28 3.47 16.40
N TRP A 236 -23.34 3.17 15.64
CA TRP A 236 -23.40 1.92 14.89
C TRP A 236 -22.38 1.85 13.76
N PHE A 237 -22.06 2.99 13.16
CA PHE A 237 -20.99 3.09 12.17
C PHE A 237 -19.65 2.68 12.80
N VAL A 238 -19.28 3.21 13.98
CA VAL A 238 -18.07 2.81 14.72
C VAL A 238 -18.09 1.32 15.06
N ILE A 239 -19.21 0.79 15.57
CA ILE A 239 -19.34 -0.63 15.91
C ILE A 239 -19.09 -1.50 14.67
N SER A 240 -19.65 -1.15 13.52
CA SER A 240 -19.46 -1.89 12.29
C SER A 240 -18.02 -1.80 11.77
N GLN A 241 -17.37 -0.66 11.90
CA GLN A 241 -15.96 -0.47 11.57
C GLN A 241 -15.04 -1.27 12.49
N ILE A 242 -15.31 -1.33 13.79
CA ILE A 242 -14.56 -2.16 14.74
C ILE A 242 -14.74 -3.64 14.38
N GLY A 243 -15.97 -4.07 14.05
CA GLY A 243 -16.23 -5.43 13.58
C GLY A 243 -15.43 -5.78 12.32
N PHE A 244 -15.41 -4.87 11.34
CA PHE A 244 -14.55 -4.98 10.16
C PHE A 244 -13.09 -5.18 10.54
N GLY A 245 -12.55 -4.30 11.37
CA GLY A 245 -11.14 -4.31 11.74
C GLY A 245 -10.72 -5.54 12.56
N ILE A 246 -11.57 -6.01 13.47
CA ILE A 246 -11.30 -7.25 14.24
C ILE A 246 -11.20 -8.44 13.30
N VAL A 247 -12.17 -8.62 12.40
CA VAL A 247 -12.18 -9.74 11.45
C VAL A 247 -10.99 -9.63 10.51
N ALA A 248 -10.72 -8.44 9.96
CA ALA A 248 -9.55 -8.21 9.12
C ALA A 248 -8.25 -8.56 9.85
N GLY A 249 -8.09 -8.09 11.10
CA GLY A 249 -6.92 -8.38 11.92
C GLY A 249 -6.74 -9.88 12.23
N ILE A 250 -7.83 -10.59 12.51
CA ILE A 250 -7.80 -12.05 12.73
C ILE A 250 -7.36 -12.78 11.45
N VAL A 251 -7.90 -12.39 10.29
CA VAL A 251 -7.52 -13.00 9.00
C VAL A 251 -6.06 -12.75 8.70
N VAL A 252 -5.58 -11.50 8.90
CA VAL A 252 -4.16 -11.16 8.74
C VAL A 252 -3.27 -11.96 9.69
N SER A 253 -3.66 -12.07 10.96
CA SER A 253 -2.84 -12.78 11.96
C SER A 253 -2.66 -14.27 11.66
N ARG A 254 -3.55 -14.86 10.86
CA ARG A 254 -3.48 -16.25 10.40
C ARG A 254 -2.70 -16.44 9.09
N GLN A 255 -2.29 -15.35 8.43
CA GLN A 255 -1.49 -15.47 7.21
C GLN A 255 -0.02 -15.74 7.54
N GLU A 256 0.65 -16.44 6.65
CA GLU A 256 2.09 -16.68 6.73
C GLU A 256 2.86 -15.35 6.60
N ARG A 257 3.92 -15.22 7.41
CA ARG A 257 4.80 -14.07 7.37
C ARG A 257 5.89 -14.27 6.34
N VAL A 258 6.26 -13.21 5.66
CA VAL A 258 7.35 -13.20 4.69
C VAL A 258 8.60 -12.65 5.35
N ARG A 259 9.73 -13.32 5.12
CA ARG A 259 11.04 -12.89 5.61
C ARG A 259 11.50 -11.65 4.83
N THR A 260 11.97 -10.65 5.54
CA THR A 260 12.55 -9.45 4.93
C THR A 260 14.03 -9.65 4.63
N TRP A 261 14.59 -8.75 3.84
CA TRP A 261 16.05 -8.72 3.57
C TRP A 261 16.89 -8.63 4.85
N GLN A 262 16.31 -8.18 5.97
CA GLN A 262 16.97 -8.13 7.28
C GLN A 262 17.29 -9.53 7.83
N TYR A 263 16.64 -10.57 7.33
CA TYR A 263 16.93 -11.95 7.70
C TYR A 263 18.28 -12.44 7.12
N LEU A 264 18.74 -11.85 6.02
CA LEU A 264 19.99 -12.22 5.40
C LEU A 264 21.20 -11.77 6.27
N PRO A 265 22.29 -12.54 6.28
CA PRO A 265 23.53 -12.15 6.94
C PRO A 265 23.99 -10.77 6.48
N PHE A 266 24.64 -10.03 7.37
CA PHE A 266 25.12 -8.67 7.08
C PHE A 266 26.00 -8.63 5.83
N ALA A 267 26.88 -9.62 5.64
CA ALA A 267 27.76 -9.70 4.48
C ALA A 267 26.98 -9.72 3.16
N VAL A 268 25.92 -10.52 3.08
CA VAL A 268 25.05 -10.60 1.89
C VAL A 268 24.30 -9.28 1.68
N ARG A 269 23.80 -8.65 2.76
CA ARG A 269 23.10 -7.36 2.68
C ARG A 269 24.01 -6.21 2.25
N ALA A 270 25.27 -6.27 2.62
CA ALA A 270 26.29 -5.29 2.25
C ALA A 270 26.87 -5.50 0.84
N GLY A 271 26.42 -6.52 0.11
CA GLY A 271 26.97 -6.87 -1.19
C GLY A 271 28.40 -7.42 -1.11
N ILE A 272 28.85 -7.83 0.08
CA ILE A 272 30.13 -8.48 0.28
C ILE A 272 29.92 -9.98 -0.01
N GLU A 273 29.89 -10.34 -1.27
CA GLU A 273 29.89 -11.73 -1.70
C GLU A 273 31.31 -12.26 -1.55
N ALA A 274 31.49 -13.24 -0.68
CA ALA A 274 32.72 -14.04 -0.73
C ALA A 274 32.67 -14.90 -1.99
N PRO A 275 33.63 -14.78 -2.92
CA PRO A 275 33.66 -15.62 -4.11
C PRO A 275 33.63 -17.10 -3.70
N GLY A 276 32.64 -17.85 -4.17
CA GLY A 276 32.50 -19.29 -3.93
C GLY A 276 31.39 -19.74 -3.00
N VAL A 277 30.82 -18.87 -2.14
CA VAL A 277 29.74 -19.27 -1.20
C VAL A 277 28.37 -19.38 -1.88
N MET A 278 28.15 -18.71 -3.01
CA MET A 278 26.88 -18.75 -3.74
C MET A 278 26.80 -19.92 -4.75
N ASP A 279 27.92 -20.44 -5.23
CA ASP A 279 27.94 -21.54 -6.23
C ASP A 279 27.48 -22.87 -5.62
N GLU A 280 27.82 -23.16 -4.38
CA GLU A 280 27.38 -24.39 -3.70
C GLU A 280 25.87 -24.45 -3.48
N ARG A 281 25.22 -23.30 -3.18
CA ARG A 281 23.77 -23.24 -2.92
C ARG A 281 22.91 -23.39 -4.17
N ASN A 282 23.43 -22.97 -5.33
CA ASN A 282 22.75 -23.16 -6.62
C ASN A 282 22.95 -24.57 -7.19
N GLY A 283 23.96 -25.32 -6.74
CA GLY A 283 24.18 -26.70 -7.09
C GLY A 283 23.20 -27.67 -6.45
N GLU A 284 22.84 -27.46 -5.18
CA GLU A 284 21.93 -28.33 -4.45
C GLU A 284 20.46 -28.21 -4.92
N ASN A 285 20.03 -27.03 -5.37
CA ASN A 285 18.66 -26.83 -5.88
C ASN A 285 18.43 -27.33 -7.32
N ARG A 286 19.47 -27.81 -8.01
CA ARG A 286 19.35 -28.44 -9.35
C ARG A 286 19.31 -29.97 -9.31
N GLN A 287 19.40 -30.55 -8.12
CA GLN A 287 19.37 -32.02 -7.94
C GLN A 287 18.13 -32.52 -7.15
N GLN A 288 17.17 -31.66 -6.86
CA GLN A 288 15.84 -32.01 -6.37
C GLN A 288 14.80 -31.56 -7.42
#